data_38d9a6ef43cd160a26fec62bca59e2ce
#
_entry.id   38d9a6ef43cd160a26fec62bca59e2ce
#
_cell.length_a   1.000
_cell.length_b   1.000
_cell.length_c   1.000
_cell.angle_alpha   90.00
_cell.angle_beta   90.00
_cell.angle_gamma   90.00
#
_symmetry.space_group_name_H-M   'P 1'
#
loop_
_entity.id
_entity.type
_entity.pdbx_description
1 polymer ?
#
loop_
_entity_poly.entity_id
_entity_poly.type
_entity_poly.pdbx_seq_one_letter_code
_entity_poly.pdbx_strand_id
1 'polypeptide(L)'
;MKDGTGLREFQKEFPKRFFDVGIAEQHAITMSAGMAKEGMIPVIPIYSSFYQRAYDQVIHDVAMQNLPVIMCVDRAGCVGADGETHQGTLDMAFFRLVPNLTIMAPKDFKELEDMLEFAVKLNKPVIIRYPRGGEDSKVKFERHENIELGKAEVLKKFIDEEKSNKTKILQKIGDKVFNNKTQRERVTIIAIGKMVARAMDIGQRLQEKMDVEVINARFLKPLDDNTIIESIKKTKNVITIEDGTIINGLATAVKEVIVNNNLQGVKIKSYAYPDEFIKHGSVDELEKIYGLDEENIINGVNKS
;
A
#
# COMPACT_ATOMS: atom_id res chain seq x y z
N MET A 1 -11.77 -20.72 7.52
CA MET A 1 -11.03 -20.10 8.67
C MET A 1 -11.75 -18.90 9.28
N LYS A 2 -13.07 -18.96 9.42
CA LYS A 2 -13.93 -17.84 9.88
C LYS A 2 -13.47 -17.15 11.16
N ASP A 3 -12.88 -17.91 12.07
CA ASP A 3 -12.43 -17.37 13.36
C ASP A 3 -11.17 -16.51 13.24
N GLY A 4 -10.26 -16.94 12.40
CA GLY A 4 -9.03 -16.23 12.14
C GLY A 4 -9.21 -14.98 11.28
N THR A 5 -10.23 -14.95 10.43
CA THR A 5 -10.53 -13.81 9.53
C THR A 5 -11.67 -12.90 10.05
N GLY A 6 -12.13 -13.10 11.30
CA GLY A 6 -13.11 -12.23 11.94
C GLY A 6 -14.56 -12.36 11.45
N LEU A 7 -14.90 -13.44 10.73
CA LEU A 7 -16.21 -13.59 10.08
C LEU A 7 -17.31 -14.26 10.93
N ARG A 8 -17.10 -14.47 12.23
CA ARG A 8 -18.08 -15.12 13.09
C ARG A 8 -19.43 -14.39 13.13
N GLU A 9 -19.40 -13.08 13.28
CA GLU A 9 -20.62 -12.28 13.37
C GLU A 9 -21.33 -12.21 12.03
N PHE A 10 -20.58 -12.09 10.92
CA PHE A 10 -21.15 -12.14 9.58
C PHE A 10 -21.88 -13.48 9.32
N GLN A 11 -21.28 -14.60 9.74
CA GLN A 11 -21.92 -15.92 9.60
C GLN A 11 -23.23 -16.00 10.40
N LYS A 12 -23.29 -15.43 11.61
CA LYS A 12 -24.50 -15.44 12.43
C LYS A 12 -25.61 -14.61 11.81
N GLU A 13 -25.25 -13.44 11.31
CA GLU A 13 -26.21 -12.48 10.74
C GLU A 13 -26.66 -12.89 9.33
N PHE A 14 -25.74 -13.41 8.51
CA PHE A 14 -26.01 -13.79 7.12
C PHE A 14 -25.67 -15.25 6.79
N PRO A 15 -26.24 -16.25 7.48
CA PRO A 15 -25.84 -17.66 7.35
C PRO A 15 -26.02 -18.21 5.93
N LYS A 16 -26.95 -17.66 5.14
CA LYS A 16 -27.17 -18.08 3.74
C LYS A 16 -26.19 -17.46 2.74
N ARG A 17 -25.37 -16.49 3.18
CA ARG A 17 -24.34 -15.83 2.38
C ARG A 17 -22.93 -16.23 2.80
N PHE A 18 -22.79 -17.14 3.75
CA PHE A 18 -21.52 -17.59 4.28
C PHE A 18 -21.27 -19.06 3.90
N PHE A 19 -20.10 -19.31 3.29
CA PHE A 19 -19.66 -20.61 2.85
C PHE A 19 -18.29 -20.90 3.47
N ASP A 20 -18.20 -21.90 4.34
CA ASP A 20 -16.94 -22.37 4.90
C ASP A 20 -16.48 -23.62 4.17
N VAL A 21 -15.39 -23.50 3.43
CA VAL A 21 -14.81 -24.60 2.64
C VAL A 21 -13.73 -25.37 3.40
N GLY A 22 -13.52 -25.07 4.68
CA GLY A 22 -12.44 -25.63 5.48
C GLY A 22 -11.07 -25.06 5.09
N ILE A 23 -10.01 -25.89 5.19
CA ILE A 23 -8.65 -25.55 4.77
C ILE A 23 -8.45 -26.03 3.32
N ALA A 24 -9.04 -25.31 2.39
CA ALA A 24 -9.05 -25.65 0.97
C ALA A 24 -9.03 -24.38 0.11
N GLU A 25 -7.90 -23.69 0.10
CA GLU A 25 -7.73 -22.38 -0.55
C GLU A 25 -8.01 -22.45 -2.05
N GLN A 26 -7.51 -23.49 -2.73
CA GLN A 26 -7.76 -23.70 -4.17
C GLN A 26 -9.26 -23.83 -4.46
N HIS A 27 -9.96 -24.64 -3.64
CA HIS A 27 -11.40 -24.80 -3.79
C HIS A 27 -12.16 -23.50 -3.54
N ALA A 28 -11.75 -22.72 -2.53
CA ALA A 28 -12.34 -21.41 -2.24
C ALA A 28 -12.28 -20.48 -3.46
N ILE A 29 -11.14 -20.39 -4.13
CA ILE A 29 -10.98 -19.55 -5.31
C ILE A 29 -11.78 -20.07 -6.50
N THR A 30 -11.67 -21.35 -6.84
CA THR A 30 -12.41 -21.95 -7.97
C THR A 30 -13.92 -21.87 -7.76
N MET A 31 -14.42 -22.18 -6.56
CA MET A 31 -15.84 -22.04 -6.22
C MET A 31 -16.32 -20.59 -6.39
N SER A 32 -15.53 -19.62 -5.91
CA SER A 32 -15.86 -18.21 -6.05
C SER A 32 -15.84 -17.74 -7.50
N ALA A 33 -14.94 -18.26 -8.32
CA ALA A 33 -14.96 -18.00 -9.76
C ALA A 33 -16.26 -18.49 -10.39
N GLY A 34 -16.73 -19.69 -10.03
CA GLY A 34 -18.03 -20.22 -10.45
C GLY A 34 -19.20 -19.35 -9.99
N MET A 35 -19.20 -18.92 -8.72
CA MET A 35 -20.22 -18.00 -8.18
C MET A 35 -20.23 -16.66 -8.92
N ALA A 36 -19.05 -16.10 -9.21
CA ALA A 36 -18.93 -14.85 -9.98
C ALA A 36 -19.44 -15.01 -11.42
N LYS A 37 -19.25 -16.17 -12.02
CA LYS A 37 -19.77 -16.49 -13.36
C LYS A 37 -21.30 -16.47 -13.40
N GLU A 38 -21.95 -16.83 -12.29
CA GLU A 38 -23.41 -16.79 -12.12
C GLU A 38 -23.93 -15.44 -11.60
N GLY A 39 -23.09 -14.40 -11.61
CA GLY A 39 -23.49 -13.02 -11.30
C GLY A 39 -23.40 -12.63 -9.83
N MET A 40 -22.78 -13.44 -8.98
CA MET A 40 -22.49 -13.07 -7.59
C MET A 40 -21.20 -12.24 -7.51
N ILE A 41 -20.98 -11.55 -6.40
CA ILE A 41 -19.72 -10.86 -6.07
C ILE A 41 -19.15 -11.52 -4.82
N PRO A 42 -18.37 -12.59 -4.95
CA PRO A 42 -17.77 -13.28 -3.81
C PRO A 42 -16.64 -12.47 -3.20
N VAL A 43 -16.59 -12.48 -1.84
CA VAL A 43 -15.52 -11.88 -1.05
C VAL A 43 -14.82 -13.00 -0.28
N ILE A 44 -13.51 -13.16 -0.49
CA ILE A 44 -12.75 -14.32 -0.01
C ILE A 44 -11.61 -13.84 0.89
N PRO A 45 -11.74 -13.90 2.23
CA PRO A 45 -10.61 -13.65 3.13
C PRO A 45 -9.79 -14.92 3.34
N ILE A 46 -8.54 -14.87 2.92
CA ILE A 46 -7.52 -15.91 3.11
C ILE A 46 -6.23 -15.24 3.60
N TYR A 47 -5.43 -15.93 4.41
CA TYR A 47 -4.13 -15.41 4.84
C TYR A 47 -3.17 -15.29 3.66
N SER A 48 -2.38 -14.23 3.66
CA SER A 48 -1.41 -13.91 2.61
C SER A 48 -0.54 -15.11 2.21
N SER A 49 0.11 -15.75 3.16
CA SER A 49 0.96 -16.91 2.89
C SER A 49 0.19 -18.13 2.37
N PHE A 50 -1.13 -18.23 2.61
CA PHE A 50 -1.95 -19.35 2.15
C PHE A 50 -2.50 -19.14 0.75
N TYR A 51 -2.57 -17.91 0.27
CA TYR A 51 -2.87 -17.64 -1.14
C TYR A 51 -1.86 -18.27 -2.11
N GLN A 52 -0.64 -18.58 -1.65
CA GLN A 52 0.36 -19.30 -2.45
C GLN A 52 -0.16 -20.64 -2.96
N ARG A 53 -1.02 -21.33 -2.17
CA ARG A 53 -1.62 -22.61 -2.57
C ARG A 53 -2.65 -22.47 -3.68
N ALA A 54 -3.28 -21.30 -3.79
CA ALA A 54 -4.34 -21.01 -4.75
C ALA A 54 -3.90 -20.07 -5.87
N TYR A 55 -2.59 -19.86 -6.04
CA TYR A 55 -2.06 -18.90 -6.99
C TYR A 55 -2.43 -19.22 -8.43
N ASP A 56 -2.38 -20.51 -8.80
CA ASP A 56 -2.83 -20.98 -10.12
C ASP A 56 -4.31 -20.67 -10.36
N GLN A 57 -5.19 -20.95 -9.38
CA GLN A 57 -6.62 -20.68 -9.48
C GLN A 57 -6.92 -19.17 -9.57
N VAL A 58 -6.14 -18.33 -8.88
CA VAL A 58 -6.24 -16.87 -9.03
C VAL A 58 -5.94 -16.45 -10.47
N ILE A 59 -4.91 -17.03 -11.09
CA ILE A 59 -4.53 -16.74 -12.48
C ILE A 59 -5.58 -17.29 -13.45
N HIS A 60 -5.83 -18.58 -13.39
CA HIS A 60 -6.59 -19.32 -14.39
C HIS A 60 -8.10 -19.12 -14.25
N ASP A 61 -8.63 -19.28 -13.02
CA ASP A 61 -10.08 -19.29 -12.81
C ASP A 61 -10.65 -17.89 -12.67
N VAL A 62 -9.90 -16.96 -12.09
CA VAL A 62 -10.38 -15.61 -11.78
C VAL A 62 -9.84 -14.54 -12.74
N ALA A 63 -8.53 -14.35 -12.80
CA ALA A 63 -7.93 -13.21 -13.49
C ALA A 63 -8.00 -13.34 -15.01
N MET A 64 -7.75 -14.52 -15.56
CA MET A 64 -7.83 -14.78 -17.00
C MET A 64 -9.24 -14.56 -17.52
N GLN A 65 -10.25 -14.93 -16.75
CA GLN A 65 -11.66 -14.74 -17.10
C GLN A 65 -12.19 -13.34 -16.69
N ASN A 66 -11.38 -12.51 -16.04
CA ASN A 66 -11.72 -11.17 -15.55
C ASN A 66 -12.99 -11.16 -14.68
N LEU A 67 -13.15 -12.13 -13.79
CA LEU A 67 -14.33 -12.30 -12.95
C LEU A 67 -14.29 -11.39 -11.70
N PRO A 68 -15.46 -10.86 -11.26
CA PRO A 68 -15.54 -9.93 -10.13
C PRO A 68 -15.42 -10.65 -8.77
N VAL A 69 -14.25 -11.18 -8.49
CA VAL A 69 -13.92 -11.81 -7.21
C VAL A 69 -13.09 -10.85 -6.38
N ILE A 70 -13.54 -10.57 -5.15
CA ILE A 70 -12.81 -9.71 -4.20
C ILE A 70 -12.02 -10.61 -3.25
N MET A 71 -10.71 -10.62 -3.44
CA MET A 71 -9.76 -11.42 -2.67
C MET A 71 -9.17 -10.56 -1.54
N CYS A 72 -9.62 -10.79 -0.31
CA CYS A 72 -9.12 -10.13 0.89
C CYS A 72 -7.90 -10.89 1.41
N VAL A 73 -6.73 -10.30 1.26
CA VAL A 73 -5.44 -10.88 1.67
C VAL A 73 -5.15 -10.46 3.11
N ASP A 74 -5.61 -11.29 4.05
CA ASP A 74 -5.42 -11.08 5.49
C ASP A 74 -4.00 -11.46 5.90
N ARG A 75 -3.46 -10.83 6.92
CA ARG A 75 -2.08 -11.04 7.42
C ARG A 75 -1.02 -10.72 6.37
N ALA A 76 -1.26 -9.70 5.58
CA ALA A 76 -0.27 -9.16 4.65
C ALA A 76 0.90 -8.52 5.41
N GLY A 77 2.09 -8.63 4.86
CA GLY A 77 3.30 -8.14 5.50
C GLY A 77 3.82 -9.05 6.62
N CYS A 78 4.61 -8.50 7.52
CA CYS A 78 5.15 -9.23 8.66
C CYS A 78 4.07 -9.47 9.72
N VAL A 79 3.88 -10.72 10.12
CA VAL A 79 2.95 -11.16 11.17
C VAL A 79 3.65 -11.56 12.47
N GLY A 80 4.97 -11.51 12.50
CA GLY A 80 5.81 -11.65 13.68
C GLY A 80 5.70 -13.00 14.38
N ALA A 81 4.87 -13.04 15.42
CA ALA A 81 4.76 -14.21 16.32
C ALA A 81 4.23 -15.48 15.66
N ASP A 82 3.55 -15.40 14.52
CA ASP A 82 3.09 -16.57 13.78
C ASP A 82 4.25 -17.28 13.04
N GLY A 83 5.41 -16.62 12.91
CA GLY A 83 6.67 -17.18 12.40
C GLY A 83 6.78 -17.26 10.88
N GLU A 84 7.86 -17.86 10.41
CA GLU A 84 8.30 -17.88 9.01
C GLU A 84 7.24 -18.41 8.05
N THR A 85 6.45 -19.40 8.45
CA THR A 85 5.42 -20.02 7.60
C THR A 85 4.20 -19.13 7.36
N HIS A 86 4.06 -18.06 8.13
CA HIS A 86 2.90 -17.15 8.08
C HIS A 86 3.25 -15.74 7.64
N GLN A 87 4.54 -15.40 7.51
CA GLN A 87 4.95 -14.08 7.04
C GLN A 87 4.37 -13.79 5.66
N GLY A 88 3.56 -12.74 5.56
CA GLY A 88 2.84 -12.34 4.34
C GLY A 88 3.62 -11.33 3.50
N THR A 89 4.93 -11.47 3.41
CA THR A 89 5.81 -10.48 2.74
C THR A 89 5.89 -10.66 1.22
N LEU A 90 5.41 -11.80 0.67
CA LEU A 90 5.58 -12.14 -0.74
C LEU A 90 4.37 -11.79 -1.61
N ASP A 91 3.22 -11.46 -1.00
CA ASP A 91 1.94 -11.31 -1.68
C ASP A 91 1.93 -10.22 -2.78
N MET A 92 2.47 -9.05 -2.50
CA MET A 92 2.58 -7.99 -3.51
C MET A 92 3.39 -8.44 -4.72
N ALA A 93 4.48 -9.13 -4.48
CA ALA A 93 5.39 -9.58 -5.52
C ALA A 93 4.74 -10.58 -6.48
N PHE A 94 4.09 -11.62 -5.96
CA PHE A 94 3.49 -12.65 -6.82
C PHE A 94 2.16 -12.22 -7.45
N PHE A 95 1.32 -11.44 -6.76
CA PHE A 95 0.09 -10.94 -7.36
C PHE A 95 0.30 -9.88 -8.44
N ARG A 96 1.36 -9.05 -8.30
CA ARG A 96 1.66 -8.02 -9.30
C ARG A 96 1.95 -8.58 -10.68
N LEU A 97 2.44 -9.81 -10.77
CA LEU A 97 2.69 -10.51 -12.05
C LEU A 97 1.40 -10.83 -12.81
N VAL A 98 0.26 -10.99 -12.10
CA VAL A 98 -0.97 -11.49 -12.71
C VAL A 98 -1.69 -10.39 -13.49
N PRO A 99 -1.96 -10.57 -14.80
CA PRO A 99 -2.76 -9.60 -15.57
C PRO A 99 -4.18 -9.45 -15.00
N ASN A 100 -4.85 -8.36 -15.34
CA ASN A 100 -6.23 -8.02 -14.96
C ASN A 100 -6.48 -7.81 -13.46
N LEU A 101 -5.56 -8.15 -12.56
CA LEU A 101 -5.73 -7.89 -11.13
C LEU A 101 -5.59 -6.40 -10.80
N THR A 102 -6.53 -5.88 -10.02
CA THR A 102 -6.37 -4.63 -9.26
C THR A 102 -5.85 -4.97 -7.87
N ILE A 103 -4.79 -4.32 -7.41
CA ILE A 103 -4.17 -4.60 -6.11
C ILE A 103 -4.15 -3.33 -5.28
N MET A 104 -4.84 -3.36 -4.13
CA MET A 104 -4.98 -2.26 -3.20
C MET A 104 -4.47 -2.63 -1.81
N ALA A 105 -4.01 -1.62 -1.05
CA ALA A 105 -3.64 -1.78 0.35
C ALA A 105 -4.05 -0.52 1.14
N PRO A 106 -5.02 -0.63 2.05
CA PRO A 106 -5.53 0.51 2.81
C PRO A 106 -4.56 0.97 3.88
N LYS A 107 -4.51 2.28 4.13
CA LYS A 107 -3.70 2.89 5.19
C LYS A 107 -4.34 2.78 6.58
N ASP A 108 -5.68 2.67 6.63
CA ASP A 108 -6.50 2.61 7.86
C ASP A 108 -7.80 1.84 7.63
N PHE A 109 -8.63 1.69 8.66
CA PHE A 109 -9.92 0.98 8.57
C PHE A 109 -10.93 1.68 7.69
N LYS A 110 -10.94 3.02 7.69
CA LYS A 110 -11.87 3.76 6.82
C LYS A 110 -11.53 3.56 5.35
N GLU A 111 -10.26 3.60 4.99
CA GLU A 111 -9.84 3.32 3.62
C GLU A 111 -10.09 1.86 3.22
N LEU A 112 -10.01 0.90 4.18
CA LEU A 112 -10.40 -0.50 3.94
C LEU A 112 -11.88 -0.62 3.58
N GLU A 113 -12.76 0.06 4.32
CA GLU A 113 -14.19 0.12 4.06
C GLU A 113 -14.46 0.71 2.66
N ASP A 114 -13.86 1.87 2.36
CA ASP A 114 -14.01 2.56 1.08
C ASP A 114 -13.48 1.72 -0.09
N MET A 115 -12.35 1.01 0.09
CA MET A 115 -11.79 0.09 -0.91
C MET A 115 -12.71 -1.12 -1.15
N LEU A 116 -13.37 -1.64 -0.11
CA LEU A 116 -14.30 -2.74 -0.27
C LEU A 116 -15.54 -2.32 -1.05
N GLU A 117 -16.12 -1.14 -0.74
CA GLU A 117 -17.21 -0.57 -1.51
C GLU A 117 -16.81 -0.29 -2.97
N PHE A 118 -15.62 0.25 -3.17
CA PHE A 118 -15.06 0.49 -4.50
C PHE A 118 -14.91 -0.82 -5.29
N ALA A 119 -14.38 -1.88 -4.67
CA ALA A 119 -14.19 -3.18 -5.30
C ALA A 119 -15.50 -3.81 -5.79
N VAL A 120 -16.57 -3.69 -4.98
CA VAL A 120 -17.93 -4.14 -5.38
C VAL A 120 -18.41 -3.40 -6.64
N LYS A 121 -18.20 -2.08 -6.71
CA LYS A 121 -18.61 -1.25 -7.84
C LYS A 121 -17.74 -1.46 -9.08
N LEU A 122 -16.46 -1.79 -8.90
CA LEU A 122 -15.50 -1.98 -9.99
C LEU A 122 -15.84 -3.17 -10.87
N ASN A 123 -16.45 -4.20 -10.31
CA ASN A 123 -16.89 -5.41 -11.04
C ASN A 123 -15.75 -6.08 -11.83
N LYS A 124 -14.58 -6.21 -11.20
CA LYS A 124 -13.36 -6.83 -11.75
C LYS A 124 -12.64 -7.61 -10.65
N PRO A 125 -11.65 -8.47 -10.98
CA PRO A 125 -10.86 -9.13 -9.95
C PRO A 125 -10.03 -8.14 -9.15
N VAL A 126 -10.18 -8.16 -7.83
CA VAL A 126 -9.54 -7.23 -6.90
C VAL A 126 -8.84 -7.98 -5.77
N ILE A 127 -7.65 -7.54 -5.46
CA ILE A 127 -6.90 -7.86 -4.24
C ILE A 127 -7.00 -6.66 -3.29
N ILE A 128 -7.43 -6.88 -2.03
CA ILE A 128 -7.31 -5.92 -0.94
C ILE A 128 -6.44 -6.58 0.13
N ARG A 129 -5.23 -6.08 0.32
CA ARG A 129 -4.29 -6.63 1.31
C ARG A 129 -4.23 -5.77 2.56
N TYR A 130 -4.30 -6.40 3.73
CA TYR A 130 -4.25 -5.72 5.02
C TYR A 130 -3.51 -6.56 6.07
N PRO A 131 -2.86 -5.91 7.07
CA PRO A 131 -2.06 -6.60 8.07
C PRO A 131 -2.92 -7.30 9.12
N ARG A 132 -2.28 -8.13 9.93
CA ARG A 132 -2.82 -8.56 11.22
C ARG A 132 -2.77 -7.40 12.21
N GLY A 133 -3.82 -7.22 13.02
CA GLY A 133 -3.87 -6.22 14.09
C GLY A 133 -4.76 -5.04 13.76
N GLY A 134 -4.50 -3.93 14.45
CA GLY A 134 -5.26 -2.68 14.34
C GLY A 134 -4.53 -1.60 13.56
N GLU A 135 -5.10 -0.42 13.56
CA GLU A 135 -4.49 0.79 13.02
C GLU A 135 -3.32 1.29 13.89
N ASP A 136 -2.41 2.01 13.27
CA ASP A 136 -1.39 2.75 14.01
C ASP A 136 -2.05 3.87 14.82
N SER A 137 -1.96 3.78 16.15
CA SER A 137 -2.58 4.74 17.06
C SER A 137 -1.89 6.11 17.08
N LYS A 138 -0.67 6.21 16.53
CA LYS A 138 0.14 7.45 16.53
C LYS A 138 -0.31 8.43 15.46
N VAL A 139 -0.85 7.94 14.35
CA VAL A 139 -1.26 8.75 13.20
C VAL A 139 -2.75 8.60 12.95
N LYS A 140 -3.48 9.72 12.98
CA LYS A 140 -4.90 9.78 12.61
C LYS A 140 -5.03 10.51 11.29
N PHE A 141 -5.75 9.90 10.35
CA PHE A 141 -6.06 10.51 9.07
C PHE A 141 -7.43 11.20 9.17
N GLU A 142 -7.44 12.53 9.13
CA GLU A 142 -8.67 13.33 9.27
C GLU A 142 -9.52 13.38 7.99
N ARG A 143 -8.89 13.15 6.84
CA ARG A 143 -9.54 13.22 5.53
C ARG A 143 -9.29 11.93 4.75
N HIS A 144 -10.35 11.49 4.07
CA HIS A 144 -10.31 10.38 3.14
C HIS A 144 -10.86 10.87 1.81
N GLU A 145 -10.01 10.86 0.78
CA GLU A 145 -10.45 11.14 -0.57
C GLU A 145 -11.14 9.90 -1.16
N ASN A 146 -12.09 10.10 -2.04
CA ASN A 146 -12.77 9.00 -2.72
C ASN A 146 -11.76 8.08 -3.42
N ILE A 147 -12.03 6.78 -3.39
CA ILE A 147 -11.21 5.79 -4.09
C ILE A 147 -11.55 5.86 -5.57
N GLU A 148 -10.53 6.16 -6.38
CA GLU A 148 -10.58 6.11 -7.84
C GLU A 148 -9.51 5.14 -8.34
N LEU A 149 -9.82 4.39 -9.40
CA LEU A 149 -8.93 3.37 -9.93
C LEU A 149 -7.56 3.93 -10.29
N GLY A 150 -6.52 3.40 -9.66
CA GLY A 150 -5.15 3.78 -9.92
C GLY A 150 -4.81 5.22 -9.51
N LYS A 151 -5.53 5.79 -8.53
CA LYS A 151 -5.24 7.11 -7.98
C LYS A 151 -4.61 7.02 -6.59
N ALA A 152 -3.45 7.62 -6.48
CA ALA A 152 -2.77 7.84 -5.21
C ALA A 152 -3.35 9.04 -4.46
N GLU A 153 -3.08 9.13 -3.17
CA GLU A 153 -3.46 10.25 -2.33
C GLU A 153 -2.21 11.00 -1.84
N VAL A 154 -2.15 12.31 -2.08
CA VAL A 154 -1.06 13.15 -1.56
C VAL A 154 -1.45 13.65 -0.17
N LEU A 155 -0.91 12.99 0.86
CA LEU A 155 -1.23 13.26 2.27
C LEU A 155 -0.53 14.50 2.81
N LYS A 156 0.68 14.79 2.33
CA LYS A 156 1.48 15.92 2.76
C LYS A 156 2.14 16.56 1.55
N LYS A 157 1.95 17.88 1.40
CA LYS A 157 2.50 18.68 0.30
C LYS A 157 3.70 19.50 0.77
N PHE A 158 4.51 19.96 -0.18
CA PHE A 158 5.62 20.88 0.11
C PHE A 158 5.12 22.18 0.75
N ILE A 159 5.91 22.71 1.70
CA ILE A 159 5.55 23.93 2.44
C ILE A 159 5.33 25.12 1.51
N ASP A 160 6.10 25.24 0.43
CA ASP A 160 5.96 26.34 -0.52
C ASP A 160 4.65 26.28 -1.33
N GLU A 161 4.11 25.08 -1.57
CA GLU A 161 2.81 24.92 -2.26
C GLU A 161 1.65 25.26 -1.32
N GLU A 162 1.75 24.94 -0.04
CA GLU A 162 0.75 25.33 0.96
C GLU A 162 0.71 26.86 1.16
N LYS A 163 1.88 27.52 1.18
CA LYS A 163 1.98 28.98 1.28
C LYS A 163 1.52 29.68 0.02
N SER A 164 1.79 29.15 -1.18
CA SER A 164 1.37 29.73 -2.46
C SER A 164 -0.16 29.85 -2.56
N ASN A 165 -0.90 28.90 -2.02
CA ASN A 165 -2.37 28.98 -1.98
C ASN A 165 -2.90 30.04 -1.00
N LYS A 166 -2.18 30.32 0.11
CA LYS A 166 -2.50 31.42 1.04
C LYS A 166 -1.97 32.78 0.56
N THR A 167 -0.84 32.81 -0.14
CA THR A 167 -0.12 34.02 -0.54
C THR A 167 -0.67 34.62 -1.86
N LYS A 168 -1.34 33.84 -2.72
CA LYS A 168 -2.09 34.41 -3.86
C LYS A 168 -3.19 35.39 -3.43
N ILE A 169 -3.60 35.34 -2.17
CA ILE A 169 -4.54 36.30 -1.56
C ILE A 169 -3.79 37.54 -0.98
N LEU A 170 -2.51 37.44 -0.61
CA LEU A 170 -1.74 38.51 0.04
C LEU A 170 -0.71 39.20 -0.87
N GLN A 171 -0.37 38.66 -2.04
CA GLN A 171 0.56 39.29 -3.01
C GLN A 171 -0.04 40.43 -3.83
N LYS A 172 -1.24 40.91 -3.48
CA LYS A 172 -1.77 42.18 -4.01
C LYS A 172 -1.28 43.42 -3.26
N ILE A 173 -0.48 43.26 -2.21
CA ILE A 173 0.07 44.39 -1.42
C ILE A 173 1.57 44.17 -1.27
N GLY A 174 2.36 45.02 -1.89
CA GLY A 174 3.79 44.98 -2.12
C GLY A 174 4.67 44.49 -0.97
N ASP A 175 5.79 43.86 -1.32
CA ASP A 175 7.10 44.44 -1.07
C ASP A 175 8.23 43.51 -1.52
N LYS A 176 9.16 44.09 -2.23
CA LYS A 176 10.50 43.58 -2.53
C LYS A 176 11.31 43.51 -1.23
N VAL A 177 11.50 42.36 -0.61
CA VAL A 177 12.60 42.15 0.35
C VAL A 177 13.04 40.71 0.43
N PHE A 178 14.33 40.48 0.16
CA PHE A 178 15.19 39.31 0.46
C PHE A 178 14.93 37.99 -0.23
N ASN A 179 15.52 37.85 -1.41
CA ASN A 179 15.89 36.57 -2.05
C ASN A 179 17.27 36.14 -1.51
N ASN A 180 17.29 35.36 -0.42
CA ASN A 180 18.39 34.47 -0.05
C ASN A 180 17.77 33.30 0.76
N LYS A 181 16.84 32.55 0.14
CA LYS A 181 16.45 31.24 0.67
C LYS A 181 17.38 30.22 0.05
N THR A 182 18.30 29.68 0.84
CA THR A 182 18.91 28.38 0.57
C THR A 182 17.77 27.42 0.22
N GLN A 183 17.75 26.91 -0.99
CA GLN A 183 16.72 25.99 -1.45
C GLN A 183 16.84 24.74 -0.59
N ARG A 184 15.81 24.46 0.24
CA ARG A 184 15.80 23.28 1.10
C ARG A 184 15.80 22.03 0.21
N GLU A 185 16.50 21.00 0.63
CA GLU A 185 16.39 19.70 -0.03
C GLU A 185 14.95 19.22 -0.01
N ARG A 186 14.55 18.53 -1.07
CA ARG A 186 13.19 17.99 -1.23
C ARG A 186 13.23 16.50 -1.36
N VAL A 187 12.28 15.83 -0.75
CA VAL A 187 12.13 14.37 -0.83
C VAL A 187 10.67 13.98 -1.01
N THR A 188 10.43 12.99 -1.88
CA THR A 188 9.15 12.29 -2.01
C THR A 188 9.22 11.00 -1.24
N ILE A 189 8.28 10.78 -0.31
CA ILE A 189 8.10 9.49 0.37
C ILE A 189 6.84 8.84 -0.21
N ILE A 190 6.98 7.65 -0.77
CA ILE A 190 5.88 6.86 -1.33
C ILE A 190 5.71 5.62 -0.46
N ALA A 191 4.55 5.44 0.11
CA ALA A 191 4.25 4.29 0.96
C ALA A 191 2.92 3.63 0.57
N ILE A 192 2.73 2.39 1.01
CA ILE A 192 1.53 1.61 0.74
C ILE A 192 1.06 0.87 1.99
N GLY A 193 -0.26 0.75 2.16
CA GLY A 193 -0.87 0.03 3.27
C GLY A 193 -0.49 0.60 4.64
N LYS A 194 -0.28 -0.25 5.64
CA LYS A 194 0.07 0.17 7.01
C LYS A 194 1.31 1.07 7.09
N MET A 195 2.21 0.97 6.11
CA MET A 195 3.45 1.77 6.10
C MET A 195 3.21 3.26 5.80
N VAL A 196 2.01 3.63 5.40
CA VAL A 196 1.63 5.04 5.16
C VAL A 196 1.64 5.83 6.46
N ALA A 197 1.15 5.28 7.57
CA ALA A 197 1.21 5.94 8.88
C ALA A 197 2.67 6.22 9.29
N ARG A 198 3.55 5.24 9.10
CA ARG A 198 5.00 5.40 9.34
C ARG A 198 5.62 6.46 8.43
N ALA A 199 5.26 6.49 7.16
CA ALA A 199 5.72 7.50 6.21
C ALA A 199 5.31 8.92 6.64
N MET A 200 4.14 9.08 7.22
CA MET A 200 3.66 10.36 7.76
C MET A 200 4.47 10.82 8.97
N ASP A 201 4.76 9.93 9.93
CA ASP A 201 5.61 10.25 11.09
C ASP A 201 7.02 10.64 10.64
N ILE A 202 7.64 9.82 9.78
CA ILE A 202 8.96 10.11 9.20
C ILE A 202 8.94 11.47 8.47
N GLY A 203 7.93 11.71 7.63
CA GLY A 203 7.78 12.95 6.89
C GLY A 203 7.62 14.17 7.80
N GLN A 204 6.96 14.05 8.93
CA GLN A 204 6.84 15.11 9.92
C GLN A 204 8.18 15.41 10.60
N ARG A 205 8.93 14.40 10.98
CA ARG A 205 10.24 14.54 11.62
C ARG A 205 11.32 15.09 10.67
N LEU A 206 11.30 14.67 9.40
CA LEU A 206 12.23 15.19 8.39
C LEU A 206 11.95 16.64 7.99
N GLN A 207 10.72 17.14 8.18
CA GLN A 207 10.35 18.53 7.85
C GLN A 207 11.18 19.61 8.55
N GLU A 208 11.82 19.29 9.65
CA GLU A 208 12.73 20.21 10.31
C GLU A 208 13.94 20.57 9.43
N LYS A 209 14.39 19.63 8.58
CA LYS A 209 15.61 19.75 7.77
C LYS A 209 15.35 19.91 6.28
N MET A 210 14.29 19.30 5.75
CA MET A 210 14.00 19.27 4.31
C MET A 210 12.50 19.44 4.03
N ASP A 211 12.13 19.73 2.78
CA ASP A 211 10.75 19.73 2.33
C ASP A 211 10.33 18.32 1.95
N VAL A 212 9.21 17.85 2.50
CA VAL A 212 8.72 16.48 2.33
C VAL A 212 7.35 16.47 1.70
N GLU A 213 7.17 15.66 0.67
CA GLU A 213 5.87 15.24 0.16
C GLU A 213 5.65 13.75 0.49
N VAL A 214 4.47 13.40 1.03
CA VAL A 214 4.11 12.02 1.37
C VAL A 214 2.95 11.57 0.51
N ILE A 215 3.13 10.46 -0.19
CA ILE A 215 2.16 9.86 -1.10
C ILE A 215 1.74 8.49 -0.56
N ASN A 216 0.46 8.32 -0.29
CA ASN A 216 -0.18 7.03 -0.14
C ASN A 216 -0.46 6.46 -1.54
N ALA A 217 0.26 5.42 -1.91
CA ALA A 217 0.10 4.82 -3.24
C ALA A 217 -1.29 4.20 -3.44
N ARG A 218 -1.98 3.76 -2.37
CA ARG A 218 -3.28 3.06 -2.40
C ARG A 218 -3.29 1.81 -3.26
N PHE A 219 -2.86 1.95 -4.51
CA PHE A 219 -2.82 0.89 -5.52
C PHE A 219 -1.37 0.51 -5.81
N LEU A 220 -1.06 -0.77 -5.70
CA LEU A 220 0.16 -1.32 -6.29
C LEU A 220 -0.04 -1.55 -7.80
N LYS A 221 -1.28 -1.85 -8.21
CA LYS A 221 -1.66 -2.11 -9.61
C LYS A 221 -3.13 -1.74 -9.85
N PRO A 222 -3.44 -0.83 -10.80
CA PRO A 222 -2.47 0.03 -11.47
C PRO A 222 -1.89 1.08 -10.51
N LEU A 223 -0.62 1.45 -10.69
CA LEU A 223 0.02 2.52 -9.93
C LEU A 223 -0.34 3.90 -10.53
N ASP A 224 -0.38 4.95 -9.71
CA ASP A 224 -0.58 6.33 -10.19
C ASP A 224 0.74 6.95 -10.68
N ASP A 225 1.12 6.58 -11.89
CA ASP A 225 2.36 7.06 -12.51
C ASP A 225 2.41 8.59 -12.57
N ASN A 226 1.28 9.25 -12.86
CA ASN A 226 1.23 10.70 -13.03
C ASN A 226 1.57 11.44 -11.74
N THR A 227 0.90 11.10 -10.62
CA THR A 227 1.17 11.72 -9.32
C THR A 227 2.62 11.48 -8.89
N ILE A 228 3.13 10.26 -9.09
CA ILE A 228 4.50 9.88 -8.77
C ILE A 228 5.52 10.67 -9.62
N ILE A 229 5.32 10.76 -10.93
CA ILE A 229 6.19 11.49 -11.85
C ILE A 229 6.23 12.98 -11.50
N GLU A 230 5.08 13.59 -11.22
CA GLU A 230 4.99 15.00 -10.84
C GLU A 230 5.78 15.30 -9.57
N SER A 231 5.67 14.45 -8.56
CA SER A 231 6.41 14.59 -7.32
C SER A 231 7.92 14.39 -7.54
N ILE A 232 8.32 13.33 -8.23
CA ILE A 232 9.73 13.01 -8.51
C ILE A 232 10.41 14.11 -9.32
N LYS A 233 9.74 14.73 -10.28
CA LYS A 233 10.29 15.86 -11.05
C LYS A 233 10.67 17.05 -10.17
N LYS A 234 9.95 17.27 -9.07
CA LYS A 234 10.21 18.37 -8.11
C LYS A 234 11.35 18.05 -7.15
N THR A 235 11.52 16.77 -6.78
CA THR A 235 12.40 16.37 -5.68
C THR A 235 13.71 15.75 -6.12
N LYS A 236 13.67 14.91 -7.15
CA LYS A 236 14.76 14.02 -7.56
C LYS A 236 15.23 13.02 -6.49
N ASN A 237 14.73 13.13 -5.26
CA ASN A 237 15.02 12.21 -4.16
C ASN A 237 13.73 11.48 -3.77
N VAL A 238 13.77 10.16 -3.80
CA VAL A 238 12.62 9.28 -3.59
C VAL A 238 12.93 8.27 -2.50
N ILE A 239 11.96 8.09 -1.61
CA ILE A 239 11.96 7.02 -0.61
C ILE A 239 10.73 6.18 -0.85
N THR A 240 10.87 4.86 -0.94
CA THR A 240 9.73 3.94 -0.95
C THR A 240 9.70 3.13 0.33
N ILE A 241 8.51 2.95 0.92
CA ILE A 241 8.33 2.21 2.18
C ILE A 241 7.17 1.22 1.99
N GLU A 242 7.46 -0.06 2.15
CA GLU A 242 6.49 -1.15 2.04
C GLU A 242 6.78 -2.27 3.05
N ASP A 243 5.76 -3.02 3.42
CA ASP A 243 5.87 -4.20 4.30
C ASP A 243 5.91 -5.53 3.52
N GLY A 244 6.32 -5.45 2.27
CA GLY A 244 6.57 -6.58 1.38
C GLY A 244 8.06 -6.84 1.18
N THR A 245 8.37 -7.82 0.34
CA THR A 245 9.75 -8.04 -0.14
C THR A 245 10.19 -6.91 -1.08
N ILE A 246 11.49 -6.60 -1.07
CA ILE A 246 12.10 -5.61 -1.97
C ILE A 246 11.98 -5.99 -3.46
N ILE A 247 11.71 -7.26 -3.73
CA ILE A 247 11.58 -7.81 -5.08
C ILE A 247 10.14 -7.67 -5.56
N ASN A 248 9.95 -7.05 -6.71
CA ASN A 248 8.67 -6.92 -7.41
C ASN A 248 7.50 -6.30 -6.60
N GLY A 249 7.81 -5.57 -5.52
CA GLY A 249 6.84 -4.79 -4.74
C GLY A 249 6.72 -3.34 -5.22
N LEU A 250 6.34 -2.44 -4.30
CA LEU A 250 6.19 -1.00 -4.55
C LEU A 250 7.51 -0.37 -5.05
N ALA A 251 8.63 -0.72 -4.41
CA ALA A 251 9.94 -0.21 -4.81
C ALA A 251 10.26 -0.51 -6.28
N THR A 252 9.98 -1.73 -6.73
CA THR A 252 10.16 -2.13 -8.13
C THR A 252 9.22 -1.35 -9.04
N ALA A 253 7.94 -1.22 -8.67
CA ALA A 253 6.96 -0.47 -9.46
C ALA A 253 7.37 1.00 -9.65
N VAL A 254 7.83 1.66 -8.59
CA VAL A 254 8.32 3.05 -8.68
C VAL A 254 9.59 3.16 -9.54
N LYS A 255 10.51 2.20 -9.44
CA LYS A 255 11.70 2.15 -10.32
C LYS A 255 11.32 1.99 -11.79
N GLU A 256 10.33 1.18 -12.10
CA GLU A 256 9.79 1.04 -13.47
C GLU A 256 9.21 2.37 -13.98
N VAL A 257 8.45 3.10 -13.14
CA VAL A 257 7.96 4.45 -13.49
C VAL A 257 9.12 5.39 -13.83
N ILE A 258 10.19 5.39 -13.03
CA ILE A 258 11.37 6.24 -13.26
C ILE A 258 12.03 5.89 -14.59
N VAL A 259 12.27 4.62 -14.85
CA VAL A 259 12.96 4.14 -16.06
C VAL A 259 12.10 4.36 -17.31
N ASN A 260 10.83 3.93 -17.28
CA ASN A 260 9.93 4.01 -18.42
C ASN A 260 9.65 5.45 -18.87
N ASN A 261 9.75 6.41 -17.94
CA ASN A 261 9.55 7.84 -18.22
C ASN A 261 10.85 8.62 -18.35
N ASN A 262 12.00 7.95 -18.45
CA ASN A 262 13.31 8.58 -18.63
C ASN A 262 13.61 9.69 -17.61
N LEU A 263 13.23 9.54 -16.34
CA LEU A 263 13.45 10.53 -15.30
C LEU A 263 14.92 10.54 -14.87
N GLN A 264 15.66 11.53 -15.34
CA GLN A 264 17.11 11.63 -15.11
C GLN A 264 17.45 12.24 -13.75
N GLY A 265 18.59 11.80 -13.17
CA GLY A 265 19.14 12.33 -11.93
C GLY A 265 18.31 12.00 -10.69
N VAL A 266 17.48 10.95 -10.73
CA VAL A 266 16.69 10.52 -9.61
C VAL A 266 17.51 9.60 -8.71
N LYS A 267 17.55 9.94 -7.41
CA LYS A 267 18.05 9.06 -6.36
C LYS A 267 16.86 8.37 -5.70
N ILE A 268 16.89 7.05 -5.58
CA ILE A 268 15.84 6.28 -4.92
C ILE A 268 16.44 5.41 -3.82
N LYS A 269 15.83 5.47 -2.63
CA LYS A 269 16.12 4.59 -1.52
C LYS A 269 14.86 3.84 -1.12
N SER A 270 14.97 2.52 -1.02
CA SER A 270 13.82 1.64 -0.80
C SER A 270 13.95 0.92 0.54
N TYR A 271 12.88 0.91 1.30
CA TYR A 271 12.75 0.22 2.58
C TYR A 271 11.66 -0.84 2.46
N ALA A 272 12.08 -2.08 2.49
CA ALA A 272 11.27 -3.29 2.34
C ALA A 272 12.02 -4.47 2.96
N TYR A 273 11.37 -5.60 3.15
CA TYR A 273 12.06 -6.80 3.61
C TYR A 273 13.02 -7.32 2.52
N PRO A 274 14.23 -7.79 2.89
CA PRO A 274 15.20 -8.32 1.96
C PRO A 274 14.75 -9.64 1.32
N ASP A 275 15.53 -10.14 0.35
CA ASP A 275 15.31 -11.43 -0.30
C ASP A 275 15.73 -12.59 0.61
N GLU A 276 15.00 -12.75 1.71
CA GLU A 276 15.18 -13.85 2.67
C GLU A 276 13.89 -14.18 3.41
N PHE A 277 13.81 -15.36 4.02
CA PHE A 277 12.69 -15.73 4.87
C PHE A 277 12.79 -15.03 6.22
N ILE A 278 11.78 -14.21 6.51
CA ILE A 278 11.72 -13.41 7.74
C ILE A 278 11.45 -14.30 8.93
N LYS A 279 12.34 -14.24 9.93
CA LYS A 279 12.33 -15.09 11.10
C LYS A 279 11.13 -14.82 12.03
N HIS A 280 10.97 -15.69 13.04
CA HIS A 280 10.05 -15.47 14.14
C HIS A 280 10.56 -14.34 15.05
N GLY A 281 9.64 -13.50 15.53
CA GLY A 281 9.90 -12.39 16.44
C GLY A 281 8.67 -11.52 16.60
N SER A 282 8.71 -10.50 17.43
CA SER A 282 7.66 -9.46 17.38
C SER A 282 7.82 -8.60 16.10
N VAL A 283 6.73 -8.02 15.63
CA VAL A 283 6.77 -7.15 14.43
C VAL A 283 7.77 -6.00 14.62
N ASP A 284 7.75 -5.35 15.79
CA ASP A 284 8.64 -4.22 16.10
C ASP A 284 10.13 -4.62 16.11
N GLU A 285 10.46 -5.80 16.67
CA GLU A 285 11.84 -6.32 16.66
C GLU A 285 12.29 -6.62 15.23
N LEU A 286 11.46 -7.28 14.45
CA LEU A 286 11.77 -7.63 13.05
C LEU A 286 11.91 -6.39 12.19
N GLU A 287 11.00 -5.43 12.29
CA GLU A 287 11.10 -4.17 11.58
C GLU A 287 12.39 -3.40 11.93
N LYS A 288 12.82 -3.43 13.18
CA LYS A 288 14.09 -2.84 13.62
C LYS A 288 15.30 -3.59 13.07
N ILE A 289 15.30 -4.93 13.11
CA ILE A 289 16.37 -5.75 12.54
C ILE A 289 16.55 -5.48 11.04
N TYR A 290 15.44 -5.37 10.33
CA TYR A 290 15.44 -5.14 8.88
C TYR A 290 15.48 -3.66 8.46
N GLY A 291 15.58 -2.74 9.43
CA GLY A 291 15.72 -1.31 9.17
C GLY A 291 14.47 -0.64 8.65
N LEU A 292 13.29 -1.18 8.95
CA LEU A 292 11.99 -0.66 8.56
C LEU A 292 11.36 0.25 9.63
N ASP A 293 11.98 0.41 10.79
CA ASP A 293 11.57 1.34 11.83
C ASP A 293 11.93 2.80 11.47
N GLU A 294 11.28 3.74 12.12
CA GLU A 294 11.38 5.17 11.83
C GLU A 294 12.82 5.69 11.98
N GLU A 295 13.54 5.26 13.04
CA GLU A 295 14.90 5.73 13.33
C GLU A 295 15.89 5.29 12.25
N ASN A 296 15.83 4.03 11.84
CA ASN A 296 16.71 3.53 10.79
C ASN A 296 16.44 4.20 9.44
N ILE A 297 15.16 4.44 9.11
CA ILE A 297 14.79 5.14 7.87
C ILE A 297 15.29 6.59 7.88
N ILE A 298 15.04 7.36 8.97
CA ILE A 298 15.48 8.74 9.10
C ILE A 298 17.01 8.85 9.06
N ASN A 299 17.71 7.97 9.78
CA ASN A 299 19.17 7.94 9.76
C ASN A 299 19.73 7.61 8.39
N GLY A 300 19.02 6.74 7.67
CA GLY A 300 19.35 6.41 6.29
C GLY A 300 19.21 7.60 5.34
N VAL A 301 18.19 8.43 5.51
CA VAL A 301 17.98 9.63 4.69
C VAL A 301 19.06 10.69 4.96
N ASN A 302 19.41 10.91 6.20
CA ASN A 302 20.43 11.91 6.58
C ASN A 302 21.86 11.57 6.11
N LYS A 303 22.13 10.33 5.68
CA LYS A 303 23.45 9.86 5.19
C LYS A 303 23.55 9.83 3.66
N SER A 304 22.49 10.16 2.92
CA SER A 304 22.40 10.11 1.46
C SER A 304 22.63 11.46 0.83
#